data_8be5137f4a16fc54a0a6e7ed81e551e8
#
_entry.id   8be5137f4a16fc54a0a6e7ed81e551e8
#
_cell.length_a   1.000
_cell.length_b   1.000
_cell.length_c   1.000
_cell.angle_alpha   90.00
_cell.angle_beta   90.00
_cell.angle_gamma   90.00
#
_symmetry.space_group_name_H-M   'P 1'
#
loop_
_entity.id
_entity.type
_entity.pdbx_description
1 polymer ?
#
loop_
_entity_poly.entity_id
_entity_poly.type
_entity_poly.pdbx_seq_one_letter_code
_entity_poly.pdbx_strand_id
1 'polypeptide(L)'
;MLLLNRRAFFVSLASGVAAARFPLAFAAQPKITVTKDPNCGCCTAWATHLRENGFDVTLIDNPQINRVKAKLGVPSALASCHTAETEGYVIEGHVPADAIHRLLRDRPKVRGLAVRGMPIGSPGMEIEGTPPETYSVIAFGPGGQFVFARYEGARDLPAR
;
A
#
# COMPACT_ATOMS: atom_id res chain seq x y z
N MET A 1 40.89 65.62 -43.60
CA MET A 1 39.48 65.45 -43.22
C MET A 1 39.18 63.99 -43.34
N LEU A 2 39.32 63.22 -42.23
CA LEU A 2 39.06 61.77 -42.16
C LEU A 2 37.69 61.52 -41.54
N LEU A 3 36.76 60.89 -42.27
CA LEU A 3 35.47 60.44 -41.75
C LEU A 3 35.61 59.00 -41.27
N LEU A 4 35.59 58.82 -39.96
CA LEU A 4 35.51 57.45 -39.35
C LEU A 4 34.10 56.93 -39.40
N ASN A 5 33.90 55.84 -40.14
CA ASN A 5 32.63 55.14 -40.24
C ASN A 5 32.58 54.05 -39.14
N ARG A 6 31.77 54.26 -38.07
CA ARG A 6 31.58 53.34 -36.94
C ARG A 6 30.43 52.38 -37.30
N ARG A 7 30.75 51.21 -37.84
CA ARG A 7 29.80 50.09 -37.95
C ARG A 7 29.79 49.34 -36.64
N ALA A 8 28.72 49.55 -35.88
CA ALA A 8 28.42 48.74 -34.69
C ALA A 8 27.96 47.36 -35.09
N PHE A 9 28.73 46.33 -34.68
CA PHE A 9 28.38 44.93 -34.83
C PHE A 9 27.52 44.52 -33.62
N PHE A 10 26.20 44.32 -33.79
CA PHE A 10 25.34 43.70 -32.79
C PHE A 10 25.48 42.18 -32.91
N VAL A 11 26.21 41.58 -31.97
CA VAL A 11 26.22 40.11 -31.78
C VAL A 11 25.02 39.75 -30.90
N SER A 12 23.97 39.22 -31.50
CA SER A 12 22.81 38.68 -30.77
C SER A 12 23.20 37.32 -30.21
N LEU A 13 23.42 37.20 -28.90
CA LEU A 13 23.54 35.96 -28.18
C LEU A 13 22.13 35.34 -28.03
N ALA A 14 21.76 34.38 -28.87
CA ALA A 14 20.60 33.58 -28.68
C ALA A 14 20.87 32.51 -27.60
N SER A 15 20.51 32.79 -26.36
CA SER A 15 20.55 31.83 -25.26
C SER A 15 19.44 30.80 -25.45
N GLY A 16 19.77 29.66 -26.03
CA GLY A 16 18.90 28.48 -26.13
C GLY A 16 18.70 27.86 -24.74
N VAL A 17 17.54 28.08 -24.12
CA VAL A 17 17.13 27.34 -22.91
C VAL A 17 16.78 25.92 -23.33
N ALA A 18 17.71 24.98 -23.15
CA ALA A 18 17.44 23.55 -23.29
C ALA A 18 16.52 23.13 -22.14
N ALA A 19 15.22 23.00 -22.41
CA ALA A 19 14.27 22.43 -21.48
C ALA A 19 14.60 20.93 -21.29
N ALA A 20 15.29 20.61 -20.20
CA ALA A 20 15.55 19.24 -19.80
C ALA A 20 14.20 18.57 -19.48
N ARG A 21 13.72 17.73 -20.41
CA ARG A 21 12.56 16.85 -20.19
C ARG A 21 13.02 15.74 -19.27
N PHE A 22 12.77 15.85 -17.96
CA PHE A 22 12.89 14.73 -17.05
C PHE A 22 11.77 13.74 -17.37
N PRO A 23 12.06 12.47 -17.71
CA PRO A 23 11.02 11.48 -17.84
C PRO A 23 10.34 11.34 -16.47
N LEU A 24 9.01 11.50 -16.43
CA LEU A 24 8.22 11.13 -15.27
C LEU A 24 8.40 9.62 -15.07
N ALA A 25 9.25 9.24 -14.14
CA ALA A 25 9.37 7.85 -13.73
C ALA A 25 8.02 7.46 -13.08
N PHE A 26 7.19 6.72 -13.80
CA PHE A 26 6.06 6.03 -13.21
C PHE A 26 6.63 5.07 -12.16
N ALA A 27 6.40 5.36 -10.89
CA ALA A 27 6.76 4.43 -9.82
C ALA A 27 6.05 3.09 -10.11
N ALA A 28 6.83 2.01 -10.17
CA ALA A 28 6.26 0.69 -10.37
C ALA A 28 5.28 0.38 -9.23
N GLN A 29 4.14 -0.24 -9.57
CA GLN A 29 3.15 -0.65 -8.58
C GLN A 29 3.77 -1.65 -7.60
N PRO A 30 3.59 -1.47 -6.27
CA PRO A 30 4.08 -2.43 -5.28
C PRO A 30 3.47 -3.82 -5.54
N LYS A 31 4.32 -4.85 -5.62
CA LYS A 31 3.85 -6.22 -5.78
C LYS A 31 3.41 -6.80 -4.45
N ILE A 32 2.25 -7.46 -4.44
CA ILE A 32 1.73 -8.16 -3.28
C ILE A 32 1.23 -9.55 -3.66
N THR A 33 1.70 -10.57 -2.95
CA THR A 33 1.27 -11.95 -3.13
C THR A 33 0.32 -12.32 -2.00
N VAL A 34 -0.92 -12.63 -2.34
CA VAL A 34 -1.99 -12.97 -1.39
C VAL A 34 -2.23 -14.47 -1.41
N THR A 35 -1.99 -15.12 -0.28
CA THR A 35 -2.33 -16.53 -0.08
C THR A 35 -3.63 -16.63 0.69
N LYS A 36 -4.62 -17.35 0.15
CA LYS A 36 -5.97 -17.49 0.71
C LYS A 36 -6.48 -18.92 0.68
N ASP A 37 -7.52 -19.22 1.48
CA ASP A 37 -8.30 -20.44 1.31
C ASP A 37 -9.03 -20.38 -0.05
N PRO A 38 -9.05 -21.48 -0.83
CA PRO A 38 -9.75 -21.53 -2.12
C PRO A 38 -11.21 -21.06 -2.08
N ASN A 39 -11.91 -21.31 -0.97
CA ASN A 39 -13.32 -20.98 -0.79
C ASN A 39 -13.57 -19.57 -0.19
N CYS A 40 -12.52 -18.80 0.04
CA CYS A 40 -12.64 -17.47 0.65
C CYS A 40 -13.05 -16.41 -0.37
N GLY A 41 -14.34 -16.04 -0.43
CA GLY A 41 -14.86 -15.01 -1.32
C GLY A 41 -14.42 -13.58 -0.94
N CYS A 42 -14.48 -13.23 0.34
CA CYS A 42 -14.07 -11.91 0.84
C CYS A 42 -12.58 -11.62 0.60
N CYS A 43 -11.73 -12.66 0.57
CA CYS A 43 -10.32 -12.52 0.24
C CYS A 43 -10.12 -12.06 -1.22
N THR A 44 -10.97 -12.51 -2.14
CA THR A 44 -10.95 -12.06 -3.54
C THR A 44 -11.41 -10.61 -3.66
N ALA A 45 -12.44 -10.22 -2.91
CA ALA A 45 -12.90 -8.83 -2.85
C ALA A 45 -11.80 -7.89 -2.30
N TRP A 46 -11.11 -8.31 -1.23
CA TRP A 46 -9.97 -7.56 -0.71
C TRP A 46 -8.83 -7.42 -1.75
N ALA A 47 -8.52 -8.49 -2.48
CA ALA A 47 -7.52 -8.41 -3.55
C ALA A 47 -7.92 -7.45 -4.68
N THR A 48 -9.23 -7.35 -4.98
CA THR A 48 -9.76 -6.36 -5.92
C THR A 48 -9.57 -4.94 -5.38
N HIS A 49 -9.90 -4.69 -4.11
CA HIS A 49 -9.64 -3.41 -3.45
C HIS A 49 -8.15 -3.01 -3.57
N LEU A 50 -7.22 -3.93 -3.38
CA LEU A 50 -5.80 -3.62 -3.53
C LEU A 50 -5.42 -3.24 -4.96
N ARG A 51 -5.96 -3.93 -5.99
CA ARG A 51 -5.71 -3.58 -7.41
C ARG A 51 -6.22 -2.20 -7.75
N GLU A 52 -7.41 -1.86 -7.29
CA GLU A 52 -8.03 -0.54 -7.46
C GLU A 52 -7.23 0.58 -6.78
N ASN A 53 -6.44 0.21 -5.76
CA ASN A 53 -5.55 1.12 -5.03
C ASN A 53 -4.07 1.00 -5.43
N GLY A 54 -3.78 0.50 -6.64
CA GLY A 54 -2.47 0.61 -7.26
C GLY A 54 -1.47 -0.49 -6.88
N PHE A 55 -1.92 -1.65 -6.40
CA PHE A 55 -1.06 -2.81 -6.16
C PHE A 55 -1.10 -3.79 -7.35
N ASP A 56 0.06 -4.37 -7.68
CA ASP A 56 0.17 -5.54 -8.56
C ASP A 56 -0.05 -6.82 -7.73
N VAL A 57 -1.27 -7.38 -7.82
CA VAL A 57 -1.74 -8.44 -6.92
C VAL A 57 -1.71 -9.81 -7.58
N THR A 58 -0.94 -10.73 -7.00
CA THR A 58 -0.96 -12.18 -7.30
C THR A 58 -1.77 -12.90 -6.25
N LEU A 59 -2.76 -13.73 -6.65
CA LEU A 59 -3.55 -14.59 -5.77
C LEU A 59 -3.04 -16.02 -5.84
N ILE A 60 -2.89 -16.67 -4.67
CA ILE A 60 -2.52 -18.07 -4.52
C ILE A 60 -3.53 -18.75 -3.62
N ASP A 61 -4.23 -19.74 -4.16
CA ASP A 61 -5.12 -20.62 -3.38
C ASP A 61 -4.31 -21.69 -2.65
N ASN A 62 -4.48 -21.78 -1.34
CA ASN A 62 -3.77 -22.75 -0.51
C ASN A 62 -4.67 -23.25 0.64
N PRO A 63 -5.13 -24.51 0.60
CA PRO A 63 -5.97 -25.07 1.67
C PRO A 63 -5.23 -25.23 3.01
N GLN A 64 -3.90 -25.08 3.02
CA GLN A 64 -3.08 -25.13 4.23
C GLN A 64 -2.66 -23.72 4.70
N ILE A 65 -3.53 -22.73 4.52
CA ILE A 65 -3.24 -21.32 4.83
C ILE A 65 -2.68 -21.12 6.25
N ASN A 66 -3.16 -21.88 7.24
CA ASN A 66 -2.67 -21.78 8.62
C ASN A 66 -1.18 -22.14 8.77
N ARG A 67 -0.66 -23.06 7.94
CA ARG A 67 0.78 -23.36 7.91
C ARG A 67 1.59 -22.19 7.32
N VAL A 68 1.03 -21.53 6.31
CA VAL A 68 1.65 -20.35 5.70
C VAL A 68 1.75 -19.23 6.74
N LYS A 69 0.65 -18.93 7.44
CA LYS A 69 0.63 -17.92 8.52
C LYS A 69 1.67 -18.20 9.60
N ALA A 70 1.74 -19.43 10.09
CA ALA A 70 2.73 -19.83 11.11
C ALA A 70 4.16 -19.64 10.59
N LYS A 71 4.45 -20.05 9.35
CA LYS A 71 5.77 -19.87 8.71
C LYS A 71 6.15 -18.40 8.57
N LEU A 72 5.19 -17.53 8.27
CA LEU A 72 5.38 -16.09 8.13
C LEU A 72 5.46 -15.35 9.47
N GLY A 73 5.21 -16.04 10.59
CA GLY A 73 5.29 -15.47 11.93
C GLY A 73 4.06 -14.62 12.29
N VAL A 74 2.90 -14.92 11.70
CA VAL A 74 1.63 -14.28 12.08
C VAL A 74 1.22 -14.78 13.47
N PRO A 75 1.04 -13.89 14.47
CA PRO A 75 0.54 -14.30 15.77
C PRO A 75 -0.86 -14.89 15.66
N SER A 76 -1.11 -16.04 16.30
CA SER A 76 -2.41 -16.71 16.24
C SER A 76 -3.59 -15.83 16.68
N ALA A 77 -3.35 -14.91 17.63
CA ALA A 77 -4.36 -13.97 18.10
C ALA A 77 -4.73 -12.90 17.05
N LEU A 78 -3.92 -12.72 16.01
CA LEU A 78 -4.17 -11.79 14.90
C LEU A 78 -4.60 -12.48 13.61
N ALA A 79 -4.63 -13.83 13.59
CA ALA A 79 -4.97 -14.58 12.40
C ALA A 79 -6.38 -14.25 11.88
N SER A 80 -6.47 -14.11 10.55
CA SER A 80 -7.70 -13.82 9.80
C SER A 80 -7.85 -14.83 8.64
N CYS A 81 -8.59 -14.50 7.59
CA CYS A 81 -8.93 -15.42 6.50
C CYS A 81 -7.84 -15.59 5.43
N HIS A 82 -6.96 -14.61 5.23
CA HIS A 82 -5.86 -14.67 4.28
C HIS A 82 -4.61 -14.02 4.86
N THR A 83 -3.47 -14.25 4.21
CA THR A 83 -2.21 -13.58 4.50
C THR A 83 -1.53 -13.17 3.20
N ALA A 84 -0.80 -12.06 3.21
CA ALA A 84 -0.10 -11.57 2.04
C ALA A 84 1.32 -11.14 2.38
N GLU A 85 2.17 -11.09 1.35
CA GLU A 85 3.56 -10.65 1.45
C GLU A 85 3.80 -9.53 0.44
N THR A 86 4.39 -8.43 0.89
CA THR A 86 4.81 -7.31 0.05
C THR A 86 6.08 -6.70 0.59
N GLU A 87 7.11 -6.56 -0.25
CA GLU A 87 8.39 -5.91 0.07
C GLU A 87 8.99 -6.29 1.44
N GLY A 88 8.86 -7.58 1.82
CA GLY A 88 9.37 -8.13 3.08
C GLY A 88 8.45 -7.99 4.29
N TYR A 89 7.31 -7.33 4.15
CA TYR A 89 6.26 -7.26 5.16
C TYR A 89 5.19 -8.32 4.97
N VAL A 90 4.56 -8.71 6.08
CA VAL A 90 3.40 -9.60 6.12
C VAL A 90 2.14 -8.79 6.39
N ILE A 91 1.10 -9.02 5.59
CA ILE A 91 -0.21 -8.38 5.75
C ILE A 91 -1.22 -9.48 6.06
N GLU A 92 -1.90 -9.36 7.18
CA GLU A 92 -2.86 -10.35 7.67
C GLU A 92 -4.28 -9.79 7.69
N GLY A 93 -5.21 -10.44 6.98
CA GLY A 93 -6.61 -10.03 6.93
C GLY A 93 -6.86 -8.73 6.16
N HIS A 94 -8.00 -8.10 6.39
CA HIS A 94 -8.57 -7.01 5.59
C HIS A 94 -7.96 -5.63 5.89
N VAL A 95 -6.61 -5.54 5.82
CA VAL A 95 -5.87 -4.28 6.02
C VAL A 95 -6.16 -3.33 4.85
N PRO A 96 -6.58 -2.07 5.11
CA PRO A 96 -6.81 -1.08 4.07
C PRO A 96 -5.55 -0.77 3.25
N ALA A 97 -5.72 -0.52 1.95
CA ALA A 97 -4.61 -0.25 1.02
C ALA A 97 -3.76 0.97 1.43
N ASP A 98 -4.39 2.03 1.94
CA ASP A 98 -3.69 3.23 2.42
C ASP A 98 -2.81 2.95 3.64
N ALA A 99 -3.22 2.07 4.56
CA ALA A 99 -2.38 1.60 5.66
C ALA A 99 -1.16 0.82 5.13
N ILE A 100 -1.34 -0.01 4.08
CA ILE A 100 -0.23 -0.72 3.44
C ILE A 100 0.71 0.26 2.74
N HIS A 101 0.19 1.24 1.99
CA HIS A 101 1.00 2.30 1.39
C HIS A 101 1.80 3.08 2.44
N ARG A 102 1.17 3.40 3.59
CA ARG A 102 1.86 4.06 4.70
C ARG A 102 2.99 3.18 5.27
N LEU A 103 2.74 1.88 5.47
CA LEU A 103 3.76 0.92 5.89
C LEU A 103 4.96 0.90 4.93
N LEU A 104 4.71 0.82 3.62
CA LEU A 104 5.75 0.75 2.60
C LEU A 104 6.54 2.06 2.47
N ARG A 105 5.92 3.21 2.70
CA ARG A 105 6.56 4.51 2.71
C ARG A 105 7.42 4.73 3.96
N ASP A 106 6.86 4.43 5.14
CA ASP A 106 7.46 4.78 6.43
C ASP A 106 8.47 3.74 6.91
N ARG A 107 8.44 2.53 6.35
CA ARG A 107 9.41 1.44 6.60
C ARG A 107 9.70 1.15 8.07
N PRO A 108 8.69 1.06 8.97
CA PRO A 108 8.93 0.77 10.38
C PRO A 108 9.54 -0.62 10.59
N LYS A 109 10.27 -0.80 11.70
CA LYS A 109 10.89 -2.09 12.08
C LYS A 109 9.85 -3.04 12.69
N VAL A 110 8.89 -3.48 11.89
CA VAL A 110 7.84 -4.45 12.25
C VAL A 110 7.87 -5.64 11.29
N ARG A 111 7.24 -6.74 11.67
CA ARG A 111 7.05 -7.88 10.76
C ARG A 111 5.93 -7.60 9.75
N GLY A 112 4.89 -6.90 10.17
CA GLY A 112 3.76 -6.61 9.29
C GLY A 112 2.59 -5.93 9.99
N LEU A 113 1.46 -5.87 9.27
CA LEU A 113 0.18 -5.34 9.73
C LEU A 113 -0.88 -6.42 9.76
N ALA A 114 -1.83 -6.30 10.68
CA ALA A 114 -2.95 -7.22 10.79
C ALA A 114 -4.26 -6.48 11.11
N VAL A 115 -5.35 -6.91 10.48
CA VAL A 115 -6.72 -6.68 10.92
C VAL A 115 -7.26 -8.00 11.46
N ARG A 116 -7.53 -8.04 12.77
CA ARG A 116 -8.04 -9.25 13.42
C ARG A 116 -9.48 -9.55 12.98
N GLY A 117 -9.74 -10.79 12.63
CA GLY A 117 -11.08 -11.21 12.22
C GLY A 117 -11.47 -10.65 10.84
N MET A 118 -12.74 -10.34 10.69
CA MET A 118 -13.35 -9.84 9.46
C MET A 118 -14.38 -8.74 9.81
N PRO A 119 -13.93 -7.55 10.26
CA PRO A 119 -14.84 -6.47 10.67
C PRO A 119 -15.74 -6.04 9.52
N ILE A 120 -17.03 -5.88 9.79
CA ILE A 120 -18.00 -5.41 8.78
C ILE A 120 -17.58 -4.00 8.32
N GLY A 121 -17.55 -3.82 6.98
CA GLY A 121 -17.15 -2.56 6.34
C GLY A 121 -15.64 -2.39 6.17
N SER A 122 -14.79 -3.33 6.67
CA SER A 122 -13.39 -3.36 6.22
C SER A 122 -13.33 -3.75 4.74
N PRO A 123 -12.24 -3.37 3.99
CA PRO A 123 -12.17 -3.62 2.55
C PRO A 123 -12.42 -5.08 2.16
N GLY A 124 -13.45 -5.33 1.34
CA GLY A 124 -13.93 -6.66 0.95
C GLY A 124 -14.90 -7.31 1.94
N MET A 125 -15.31 -6.59 3.00
CA MET A 125 -16.31 -7.01 4.00
C MET A 125 -17.46 -6.00 4.10
N GLU A 126 -17.67 -5.21 3.07
CA GLU A 126 -18.79 -4.27 2.96
C GLU A 126 -20.10 -5.05 2.79
N ILE A 127 -21.11 -4.69 3.59
CA ILE A 127 -22.46 -5.25 3.51
C ILE A 127 -23.43 -4.09 3.33
N GLU A 128 -24.16 -4.08 2.21
CA GLU A 128 -25.13 -3.05 1.89
C GLU A 128 -26.18 -2.93 3.02
N GLY A 129 -26.46 -1.68 3.43
CA GLY A 129 -27.43 -1.38 4.50
C GLY A 129 -26.94 -1.68 5.92
N THR A 130 -25.71 -2.17 6.09
CA THR A 130 -25.16 -2.46 7.43
C THR A 130 -24.12 -1.39 7.79
N PRO A 131 -24.24 -0.74 8.97
CA PRO A 131 -23.24 0.21 9.44
C PRO A 131 -21.86 -0.45 9.61
N PRO A 132 -20.78 0.22 9.21
CA PRO A 132 -19.43 -0.31 9.35
C PRO A 132 -18.99 -0.35 10.82
N GLU A 133 -18.21 -1.35 11.17
CA GLU A 133 -17.56 -1.46 12.47
C GLU A 133 -16.30 -0.59 12.55
N THR A 134 -15.98 -0.17 13.79
CA THR A 134 -14.67 0.41 14.09
C THR A 134 -13.67 -0.71 14.38
N TYR A 135 -12.50 -0.69 13.74
CA TYR A 135 -11.46 -1.68 13.95
C TYR A 135 -10.06 -1.06 13.97
N SER A 136 -9.09 -1.81 14.47
CA SER A 136 -7.69 -1.40 14.51
C SER A 136 -6.85 -2.20 13.53
N VAL A 137 -5.96 -1.51 12.84
CA VAL A 137 -4.82 -2.12 12.15
C VAL A 137 -3.68 -2.22 13.17
N ILE A 138 -3.25 -3.44 13.43
CA ILE A 138 -2.22 -3.74 14.42
C ILE A 138 -0.88 -3.99 13.69
N ALA A 139 0.14 -3.24 14.06
CA ALA A 139 1.51 -3.59 13.68
C ALA A 139 2.02 -4.68 14.63
N PHE A 140 2.70 -5.70 14.08
CA PHE A 140 3.28 -6.79 14.87
C PHE A 140 4.72 -7.11 14.44
N GLY A 141 5.50 -7.61 15.37
CA GLY A 141 6.90 -7.97 15.10
C GLY A 141 7.71 -8.23 16.36
N PRO A 142 9.06 -8.27 16.27
CA PRO A 142 9.95 -8.53 17.41
C PRO A 142 9.77 -7.55 18.57
N GLY A 143 9.33 -6.31 18.29
CA GLY A 143 9.06 -5.28 19.30
C GLY A 143 7.67 -5.38 19.95
N GLY A 144 6.91 -6.46 19.70
CA GLY A 144 5.55 -6.62 20.21
C GLY A 144 4.47 -6.19 19.20
N GLN A 145 3.33 -5.78 19.76
CA GLN A 145 2.16 -5.34 18.98
C GLN A 145 1.73 -3.94 19.43
N PHE A 146 1.35 -3.10 18.46
CA PHE A 146 0.77 -1.78 18.75
C PHE A 146 -0.25 -1.37 17.69
N VAL A 147 -1.13 -0.44 18.01
CA VAL A 147 -2.11 0.11 17.07
C VAL A 147 -1.37 1.00 16.07
N PHE A 148 -1.37 0.59 14.80
CA PHE A 148 -0.79 1.34 13.69
C PHE A 148 -1.76 2.38 13.14
N ALA A 149 -3.05 2.01 13.03
CA ALA A 149 -4.14 2.85 12.57
C ALA A 149 -5.48 2.37 13.12
N ARG A 150 -6.51 3.22 13.05
CA ARG A 150 -7.90 2.87 13.37
C ARG A 150 -8.79 3.28 12.21
N TYR A 151 -9.79 2.47 11.94
CA TYR A 151 -10.74 2.70 10.85
C TYR A 151 -12.17 2.50 11.32
N GLU A 152 -13.10 3.17 10.65
CA GLU A 152 -14.52 2.85 10.64
C GLU A 152 -14.90 2.60 9.18
N GLY A 153 -15.14 1.36 8.80
CA GLY A 153 -15.21 0.99 7.39
C GLY A 153 -13.92 1.34 6.65
N ALA A 154 -14.00 2.11 5.57
CA ALA A 154 -12.85 2.59 4.81
C ALA A 154 -12.26 3.92 5.34
N ARG A 155 -12.88 4.55 6.36
CA ARG A 155 -12.47 5.86 6.88
C ARG A 155 -11.39 5.72 7.94
N ASP A 156 -10.20 6.27 7.69
CA ASP A 156 -9.13 6.40 8.70
C ASP A 156 -9.59 7.34 9.82
N LEU A 157 -9.36 6.93 11.05
CA LEU A 157 -9.70 7.69 12.25
C LEU A 157 -8.44 8.31 12.87
N PRO A 158 -8.53 9.53 13.46
CA PRO A 158 -7.36 10.14 14.09
C PRO A 158 -6.81 9.25 15.21
N ALA A 159 -5.48 9.22 15.35
CA ALA A 159 -4.82 8.60 16.50
C ALA A 159 -5.31 9.30 17.80
N ARG A 160 -5.75 8.53 18.76
CA ARG A 160 -6.09 9.02 20.11
C ARG A 160 -4.90 8.91 21.02
#